data_4e59cbc90aeb5fbe8e189d861edd9fa5
#
_entry.id   4e59cbc90aeb5fbe8e189d861edd9fa5
#
_cell.length_a   1.000
_cell.length_b   1.000
_cell.length_c   1.000
_cell.angle_alpha   90.00
_cell.angle_beta   90.00
_cell.angle_gamma   90.00
#
_symmetry.space_group_name_H-M   'P 1'
#
loop_
_entity.id
_entity.type
_entity.pdbx_description
1 polymer ?
#
loop_
_entity_poly.entity_id
_entity_poly.type
_entity_poly.pdbx_seq_one_letter_code
_entity_poly.pdbx_strand_id
1 'polypeptide(L)'
;MAMSWIMAGFLIMAVLRGGAPELRRFRQFLPLLAGWAVGMAVWLWFLFDVLIGAVNGHAGLLIGAGAATIFCVALAAGAFTRTIGLAAIVPVMIVLMLLGVPASGGGLPISMVPDIFRTLQDVLPLPAAVDIARSLVYFDSAGLGGNLLTIAAWGGAGLVLNLLADLWLAHRARQGKGIPAEVPRVGAPGKAAQADTEEQREDAALAGSAAAS
;
A
#
# COMPACT_ATOMS: atom_id res chain seq x y z
N MET A 1 -12.09 3.94 11.01
CA MET A 1 -12.54 3.64 9.65
C MET A 1 -11.63 4.25 8.57
N ALA A 2 -11.49 5.59 8.44
CA ALA A 2 -10.65 6.20 7.40
C ALA A 2 -9.17 5.76 7.46
N MET A 3 -8.57 5.68 8.64
CA MET A 3 -7.22 5.12 8.80
C MET A 3 -7.11 3.68 8.29
N SER A 4 -8.14 2.86 8.52
CA SER A 4 -8.15 1.47 8.03
C SER A 4 -8.16 1.41 6.50
N TRP A 5 -8.83 2.36 5.81
CA TRP A 5 -8.79 2.45 4.34
C TRP A 5 -7.39 2.75 3.84
N ILE A 6 -6.70 3.73 4.44
CA ILE A 6 -5.33 4.10 4.07
C ILE A 6 -4.37 2.94 4.33
N MET A 7 -4.48 2.29 5.51
CA MET A 7 -3.66 1.13 5.86
C MET A 7 -3.88 -0.03 4.89
N ALA A 8 -5.14 -0.33 4.53
CA ALA A 8 -5.44 -1.40 3.59
C ALA A 8 -4.84 -1.15 2.20
N GLY A 9 -4.87 0.12 1.72
CA GLY A 9 -4.25 0.51 0.47
C GLY A 9 -2.72 0.40 0.49
N PHE A 10 -2.11 0.78 1.59
CA PHE A 10 -0.66 0.65 1.78
C PHE A 10 -0.22 -0.82 1.92
N LEU A 11 -0.95 -1.60 2.72
CA LEU A 11 -0.61 -3.00 3.02
C LEU A 11 -0.57 -3.87 1.77
N ILE A 12 -1.54 -3.75 0.88
CA ILE A 12 -1.55 -4.54 -0.37
C ILE A 12 -0.29 -4.28 -1.19
N MET A 13 0.20 -3.04 -1.22
CA MET A 13 1.42 -2.71 -1.94
C MET A 13 2.66 -3.30 -1.30
N ALA A 14 2.75 -3.28 0.03
CA ALA A 14 3.85 -3.89 0.76
C ALA A 14 3.89 -5.42 0.53
N VAL A 15 2.73 -6.09 0.62
CA VAL A 15 2.60 -7.54 0.40
C VAL A 15 2.94 -7.93 -1.03
N LEU A 16 2.42 -7.23 -2.02
CA LEU A 16 2.66 -7.56 -3.43
C LEU A 16 4.12 -7.35 -3.84
N ARG A 17 4.80 -6.39 -3.23
CA ARG A 17 6.23 -6.18 -3.47
C ARG A 17 7.11 -7.23 -2.82
N GLY A 18 6.71 -7.73 -1.65
CA GLY A 18 7.45 -8.78 -0.94
C GLY A 18 7.21 -10.19 -1.49
N GLY A 19 5.99 -10.47 -1.97
CA GLY A 19 5.54 -11.83 -2.25
C GLY A 19 5.36 -12.22 -3.72
N ALA A 20 5.23 -11.26 -4.64
CA ALA A 20 4.92 -11.56 -6.03
C ALA A 20 5.78 -10.77 -7.04
N PRO A 21 7.09 -11.08 -7.14
CA PRO A 21 7.98 -10.43 -8.11
C PRO A 21 7.58 -10.71 -9.58
N GLU A 22 6.76 -11.71 -9.82
CA GLU A 22 6.30 -12.10 -11.17
C GLU A 22 5.25 -11.14 -11.76
N LEU A 23 4.51 -10.40 -10.93
CA LEU A 23 3.52 -9.41 -11.35
C LEU A 23 4.20 -8.08 -11.76
N ARG A 24 5.11 -8.14 -12.74
CA ARG A 24 5.86 -6.95 -13.20
C ARG A 24 5.03 -5.99 -14.06
N ARG A 25 3.96 -6.47 -14.71
CA ARG A 25 3.13 -5.65 -15.58
C ARG A 25 1.99 -5.02 -14.80
N PHE A 26 1.93 -3.70 -14.82
CA PHE A 26 0.88 -2.91 -14.17
C PHE A 26 -0.54 -3.33 -14.54
N ARG A 27 -0.78 -3.73 -15.81
CA ARG A 27 -2.09 -4.19 -16.28
C ARG A 27 -2.60 -5.46 -15.60
N GLN A 28 -1.70 -6.37 -15.17
CA GLN A 28 -2.08 -7.59 -14.45
C GLN A 28 -2.38 -7.30 -12.97
N PHE A 29 -1.80 -6.23 -12.46
CA PHE A 29 -1.89 -5.80 -11.08
C PHE A 29 -3.18 -5.03 -10.79
N LEU A 30 -3.71 -4.30 -11.78
CA LEU A 30 -4.89 -3.45 -11.61
C LEU A 30 -6.14 -4.21 -11.13
N PRO A 31 -6.55 -5.35 -11.74
CA PRO A 31 -7.74 -6.08 -11.32
C PRO A 31 -7.59 -6.67 -9.92
N LEU A 32 -6.38 -7.12 -9.56
CA LEU A 32 -6.10 -7.62 -8.21
C LEU A 32 -6.24 -6.50 -7.18
N LEU A 33 -5.73 -5.32 -7.50
CA LEU A 33 -5.83 -4.14 -6.66
C LEU A 33 -7.29 -3.69 -6.46
N ALA A 34 -8.06 -3.68 -7.56
CA ALA A 34 -9.48 -3.33 -7.50
C ALA A 34 -10.28 -4.36 -6.69
N GLY A 35 -10.04 -5.64 -6.90
CA GLY A 35 -10.66 -6.72 -6.11
C GLY A 35 -10.34 -6.61 -4.63
N TRP A 36 -9.09 -6.34 -4.28
CA TRP A 36 -8.68 -6.10 -2.90
C TRP A 36 -9.35 -4.86 -2.31
N ALA A 37 -9.38 -3.75 -3.04
CA ALA A 37 -9.98 -2.50 -2.57
C ALA A 37 -11.47 -2.68 -2.24
N VAL A 38 -12.21 -3.33 -3.13
CA VAL A 38 -13.64 -3.63 -2.91
C VAL A 38 -13.81 -4.62 -1.76
N GLY A 39 -13.06 -5.70 -1.73
CA GLY A 39 -13.15 -6.71 -0.66
C GLY A 39 -12.86 -6.12 0.71
N MET A 40 -11.81 -5.31 0.83
CA MET A 40 -11.48 -4.63 2.09
C MET A 40 -12.49 -3.55 2.47
N ALA A 41 -13.04 -2.81 1.51
CA ALA A 41 -14.09 -1.82 1.79
C ALA A 41 -15.35 -2.49 2.34
N VAL A 42 -15.79 -3.60 1.73
CA VAL A 42 -16.93 -4.39 2.21
C VAL A 42 -16.64 -4.99 3.60
N TRP A 43 -15.45 -5.54 3.80
CA TRP A 43 -15.05 -6.12 5.08
C TRP A 43 -15.02 -5.07 6.20
N LEU A 44 -14.45 -3.90 5.94
CA LEU A 44 -14.41 -2.80 6.90
C LEU A 44 -15.81 -2.25 7.17
N TRP A 45 -16.66 -2.10 6.14
CA TRP A 45 -18.06 -1.73 6.33
C TRP A 45 -18.76 -2.76 7.23
N PHE A 46 -18.64 -4.05 6.97
CA PHE A 46 -19.22 -5.12 7.77
C PHE A 46 -18.79 -5.02 9.25
N LEU A 47 -17.50 -4.80 9.51
CA LEU A 47 -17.00 -4.64 10.87
C LEU A 47 -17.59 -3.43 11.59
N PHE A 48 -17.64 -2.27 10.91
CA PHE A 48 -18.07 -1.03 11.53
C PHE A 48 -19.59 -0.87 11.61
N ASP A 49 -20.32 -1.42 10.67
CA ASP A 49 -21.79 -1.34 10.63
C ASP A 49 -22.44 -2.50 11.38
N VAL A 50 -22.15 -3.74 10.96
CA VAL A 50 -22.84 -4.93 11.50
C VAL A 50 -22.32 -5.31 12.89
N LEU A 51 -21.02 -5.24 13.13
CA LEU A 51 -20.43 -5.70 14.39
C LEU A 51 -20.46 -4.62 15.48
N ILE A 52 -20.22 -3.36 15.13
CA ILE A 52 -20.13 -2.24 16.07
C ILE A 52 -21.42 -1.40 16.07
N GLY A 53 -22.23 -1.46 14.99
CA GLY A 53 -23.45 -0.67 14.85
C GLY A 53 -23.20 0.84 14.75
N ALA A 54 -21.99 1.23 14.29
CA ALA A 54 -21.55 2.61 14.30
C ALA A 54 -22.04 3.42 13.08
N VAL A 55 -22.56 2.75 12.06
CA VAL A 55 -22.92 3.38 10.78
C VAL A 55 -24.34 2.99 10.39
N ASN A 56 -25.28 3.89 10.55
CA ASN A 56 -26.65 3.68 10.13
C ASN A 56 -26.93 4.46 8.83
N GLY A 57 -27.01 3.76 7.70
CA GLY A 57 -27.38 4.34 6.40
C GLY A 57 -26.25 4.38 5.37
N HIS A 58 -26.60 4.67 4.11
CA HIS A 58 -25.67 4.88 2.98
C HIS A 58 -24.53 3.87 2.77
N ALA A 59 -24.76 2.58 3.12
CA ALA A 59 -23.76 1.51 3.03
C ALA A 59 -23.04 1.48 1.66
N GLY A 60 -23.80 1.63 0.57
CA GLY A 60 -23.23 1.63 -0.78
C GLY A 60 -22.26 2.78 -1.04
N LEU A 61 -22.57 3.98 -0.57
CA LEU A 61 -21.68 5.15 -0.71
C LEU A 61 -20.43 4.99 0.15
N LEU A 62 -20.56 4.43 1.33
CA LEU A 62 -19.44 4.19 2.23
C LEU A 62 -18.48 3.13 1.70
N ILE A 63 -19.02 2.04 1.16
CA ILE A 63 -18.23 1.00 0.49
C ILE A 63 -17.55 1.57 -0.76
N GLY A 64 -18.28 2.35 -1.58
CA GLY A 64 -17.74 2.98 -2.79
C GLY A 64 -16.62 3.96 -2.49
N ALA A 65 -16.81 4.85 -1.50
CA ALA A 65 -15.79 5.80 -1.08
C ALA A 65 -14.58 5.12 -0.45
N GLY A 66 -14.81 4.09 0.37
CA GLY A 66 -13.75 3.27 0.95
C GLY A 66 -12.94 2.55 -0.11
N ALA A 67 -13.60 1.88 -1.07
CA ALA A 67 -12.94 1.20 -2.17
C ALA A 67 -12.12 2.16 -3.03
N ALA A 68 -12.68 3.34 -3.38
CA ALA A 68 -11.98 4.38 -4.13
C ALA A 68 -10.74 4.87 -3.36
N THR A 69 -10.87 5.13 -2.06
CA THR A 69 -9.75 5.57 -1.21
C THR A 69 -8.65 4.51 -1.15
N ILE A 70 -8.98 3.25 -0.84
CA ILE A 70 -8.05 2.13 -0.79
C ILE A 70 -7.31 1.99 -2.13
N PHE A 71 -8.05 2.02 -3.24
CA PHE A 71 -7.50 1.88 -4.58
C PHE A 71 -6.55 3.02 -4.95
N CYS A 72 -6.96 4.27 -4.72
CA CYS A 72 -6.15 5.45 -5.01
C CYS A 72 -4.87 5.52 -4.18
N VAL A 73 -4.96 5.21 -2.88
CA VAL A 73 -3.79 5.16 -1.99
C VAL A 73 -2.85 4.04 -2.40
N ALA A 74 -3.37 2.88 -2.77
CA ALA A 74 -2.55 1.78 -3.26
C ALA A 74 -1.84 2.13 -4.57
N LEU A 75 -2.48 2.82 -5.50
CA LEU A 75 -1.83 3.33 -6.72
C LEU A 75 -0.70 4.31 -6.39
N ALA A 76 -0.93 5.26 -5.50
CA ALA A 76 0.08 6.22 -5.08
C ALA A 76 1.27 5.53 -4.40
N ALA A 77 1.02 4.66 -3.42
CA ALA A 77 2.06 3.88 -2.76
C ALA A 77 2.83 2.98 -3.74
N GLY A 78 2.12 2.40 -4.71
CA GLY A 78 2.70 1.59 -5.79
C GLY A 78 3.68 2.34 -6.67
N ALA A 79 3.38 3.59 -6.99
CA ALA A 79 4.26 4.43 -7.79
C ALA A 79 5.61 4.67 -7.07
N PHE A 80 5.57 5.02 -5.79
CA PHE A 80 6.78 5.23 -4.99
C PHE A 80 7.60 3.94 -4.83
N THR A 81 6.95 2.81 -4.55
CA THR A 81 7.66 1.53 -4.39
C THR A 81 8.25 1.01 -5.70
N ARG A 82 7.70 1.40 -6.86
CA ARG A 82 8.25 1.05 -8.17
C ARG A 82 9.49 1.85 -8.53
N THR A 83 9.56 3.11 -8.11
CA THR A 83 10.68 4.01 -8.43
C THR A 83 11.89 3.80 -7.50
N ILE A 84 11.66 3.62 -6.21
CA ILE A 84 12.69 3.59 -5.16
C ILE A 84 12.87 2.17 -4.59
N GLY A 85 11.99 1.22 -4.93
CA GLY A 85 12.00 -0.13 -4.37
C GLY A 85 11.42 -0.19 -2.95
N LEU A 86 11.84 -1.22 -2.16
CA LEU A 86 11.35 -1.39 -0.78
C LEU A 86 11.69 -0.20 0.14
N ALA A 87 12.77 0.52 -0.14
CA ALA A 87 13.14 1.71 0.63
C ALA A 87 12.05 2.82 0.60
N ALA A 88 11.17 2.81 -0.41
CA ALA A 88 10.05 3.74 -0.49
C ALA A 88 8.99 3.54 0.61
N ILE A 89 8.97 2.40 1.28
CA ILE A 89 8.02 2.12 2.38
C ILE A 89 8.14 3.17 3.47
N VAL A 90 9.36 3.53 3.85
CA VAL A 90 9.61 4.50 4.94
C VAL A 90 9.08 5.90 4.59
N PRO A 91 9.46 6.55 3.47
CA PRO A 91 8.93 7.87 3.14
C PRO A 91 7.42 7.87 2.88
N VAL A 92 6.85 6.80 2.31
CA VAL A 92 5.41 6.69 2.13
C VAL A 92 4.68 6.61 3.48
N MET A 93 5.19 5.83 4.43
CA MET A 93 4.65 5.80 5.79
C MET A 93 4.75 7.17 6.50
N ILE A 94 5.87 7.87 6.34
CA ILE A 94 6.03 9.21 6.91
C ILE A 94 4.97 10.16 6.35
N VAL A 95 4.78 10.20 5.03
CA VAL A 95 3.80 11.10 4.40
C VAL A 95 2.37 10.71 4.76
N LEU A 96 2.01 9.45 4.65
CA LEU A 96 0.64 9.01 4.86
C LEU A 96 0.25 8.97 6.34
N MET A 97 1.14 8.54 7.23
CA MET A 97 0.84 8.35 8.64
C MET A 97 1.34 9.51 9.50
N LEU A 98 2.65 9.79 9.48
CA LEU A 98 3.24 10.77 10.40
C LEU A 98 2.74 12.19 10.14
N LEU A 99 2.61 12.59 8.84
CA LEU A 99 2.05 13.90 8.49
C LEU A 99 0.51 13.86 8.37
N GLY A 100 -0.05 12.75 7.89
CA GLY A 100 -1.49 12.64 7.66
C GLY A 100 -2.32 12.63 8.94
N VAL A 101 -1.86 11.95 10.02
CA VAL A 101 -2.61 11.83 11.27
C VAL A 101 -2.83 13.19 11.94
N PRO A 102 -1.82 14.02 12.21
CA PRO A 102 -2.04 15.34 12.81
C PRO A 102 -2.78 16.29 11.86
N ALA A 103 -2.58 16.20 10.54
CA ALA A 103 -3.30 17.01 9.57
C ALA A 103 -4.79 16.64 9.44
N SER A 104 -5.18 15.40 9.79
CA SER A 104 -6.57 14.93 9.64
C SER A 104 -7.57 15.50 10.64
N GLY A 105 -7.07 16.13 11.72
CA GLY A 105 -7.95 16.57 12.81
C GLY A 105 -8.73 15.43 13.49
N GLY A 106 -8.32 14.17 13.25
CA GLY A 106 -9.01 12.99 13.78
C GLY A 106 -8.62 12.64 15.20
N GLY A 107 -7.39 12.97 15.59
CA GLY A 107 -6.89 12.72 16.95
C GLY A 107 -6.69 13.98 17.78
N LEU A 108 -6.36 15.10 17.13
CA LEU A 108 -6.16 16.41 17.76
C LEU A 108 -6.93 17.47 16.98
N PRO A 109 -7.57 18.45 17.65
CA PRO A 109 -8.16 19.59 16.96
C PRO A 109 -7.13 20.33 16.11
N ILE A 110 -7.50 20.69 14.87
CA ILE A 110 -6.61 21.36 13.93
C ILE A 110 -6.08 22.70 14.46
N SER A 111 -6.79 23.30 15.42
CA SER A 111 -6.38 24.53 16.10
C SER A 111 -5.17 24.38 17.01
N MET A 112 -4.85 23.14 17.43
CA MET A 112 -3.72 22.83 18.33
C MET A 112 -2.46 22.42 17.58
N VAL A 113 -2.53 22.24 16.25
CA VAL A 113 -1.37 21.86 15.44
C VAL A 113 -0.79 23.08 14.69
N PRO A 114 0.52 23.11 14.40
CA PRO A 114 1.16 24.17 13.63
C PRO A 114 0.49 24.42 12.28
N ASP A 115 0.56 25.67 11.79
CA ASP A 115 -0.12 26.10 10.57
C ASP A 115 0.22 25.29 9.31
N ILE A 116 1.41 24.68 9.29
CA ILE A 116 1.81 23.79 8.20
C ILE A 116 0.83 22.61 8.02
N PHE A 117 0.27 22.08 9.11
CA PHE A 117 -0.68 20.97 9.04
C PHE A 117 -2.05 21.38 8.50
N ARG A 118 -2.42 22.66 8.60
CA ARG A 118 -3.63 23.20 7.97
C ARG A 118 -3.51 23.19 6.44
N THR A 119 -2.35 23.58 5.92
CA THR A 119 -2.09 23.49 4.47
C THR A 119 -2.03 22.03 3.99
N LEU A 120 -1.45 21.15 4.80
CA LEU A 120 -1.37 19.72 4.52
C LEU A 120 -2.74 19.02 4.57
N GLN A 121 -3.70 19.57 5.31
CA GLN A 121 -5.07 19.02 5.38
C GLN A 121 -5.74 18.96 4.02
N ASP A 122 -5.57 19.99 3.20
CA ASP A 122 -6.22 20.08 1.87
C ASP A 122 -5.52 19.20 0.81
N VAL A 123 -4.29 18.80 1.08
CA VAL A 123 -3.45 18.09 0.08
C VAL A 123 -3.34 16.60 0.37
N LEU A 124 -3.29 16.20 1.64
CA LEU A 124 -3.03 14.82 2.02
C LEU A 124 -4.26 13.91 1.85
N PRO A 125 -4.08 12.64 1.47
CA PRO A 125 -5.19 11.72 1.29
C PRO A 125 -5.84 11.28 2.61
N LEU A 126 -5.12 11.25 3.73
CA LEU A 126 -5.68 10.84 5.02
C LEU A 126 -6.71 11.85 5.57
N PRO A 127 -6.44 13.16 5.63
CA PRO A 127 -7.47 14.14 5.98
C PRO A 127 -8.71 14.04 5.09
N ALA A 128 -8.53 13.97 3.77
CA ALA A 128 -9.62 13.82 2.83
C ALA A 128 -10.47 12.55 3.10
N ALA A 129 -9.82 11.43 3.40
CA ALA A 129 -10.51 10.18 3.76
C ALA A 129 -11.29 10.29 5.07
N VAL A 130 -10.74 11.00 6.07
CA VAL A 130 -11.42 11.26 7.36
C VAL A 130 -12.65 12.12 7.14
N ASP A 131 -12.54 13.17 6.34
CA ASP A 131 -13.67 14.07 6.07
C ASP A 131 -14.74 13.40 5.20
N ILE A 132 -14.37 12.55 4.24
CA ILE A 132 -15.30 11.70 3.50
C ILE A 132 -16.06 10.78 4.48
N ALA A 133 -15.38 10.11 5.37
CA ALA A 133 -15.99 9.22 6.35
C ALA A 133 -16.96 10.00 7.28
N ARG A 134 -16.56 11.19 7.75
CA ARG A 134 -17.41 12.07 8.57
C ARG A 134 -18.64 12.54 7.81
N SER A 135 -18.47 13.00 6.56
CA SER A 135 -19.57 13.48 5.72
C SER A 135 -20.60 12.39 5.45
N LEU A 136 -20.15 11.16 5.22
CA LEU A 136 -21.06 10.03 4.97
C LEU A 136 -21.78 9.54 6.23
N VAL A 137 -21.14 9.62 7.40
CA VAL A 137 -21.70 9.10 8.65
C VAL A 137 -22.58 10.15 9.35
N TYR A 138 -22.20 11.43 9.31
CA TYR A 138 -22.81 12.48 10.14
C TYR A 138 -23.49 13.62 9.37
N PHE A 139 -23.15 13.83 8.08
CA PHE A 139 -23.56 15.03 7.34
C PHE A 139 -24.31 14.72 6.03
N ASP A 140 -24.92 13.56 5.92
CA ASP A 140 -25.74 13.16 4.77
C ASP A 140 -25.08 13.44 3.41
N SER A 141 -23.81 13.14 3.32
CA SER A 141 -22.99 13.32 2.11
C SER A 141 -22.65 14.78 1.74
N ALA A 142 -22.84 15.74 2.64
CA ALA A 142 -22.51 17.14 2.37
C ALA A 142 -20.98 17.34 2.25
N GLY A 143 -20.55 18.09 1.24
CA GLY A 143 -19.14 18.49 1.08
C GLY A 143 -18.18 17.40 0.54
N LEU A 144 -18.69 16.28 0.03
CA LEU A 144 -17.86 15.17 -0.49
C LEU A 144 -16.98 15.54 -1.68
N GLY A 145 -17.41 16.49 -2.53
CA GLY A 145 -16.79 16.72 -3.84
C GLY A 145 -15.31 17.11 -3.77
N GLY A 146 -14.93 18.02 -2.88
CA GLY A 146 -13.53 18.45 -2.71
C GLY A 146 -12.62 17.32 -2.24
N ASN A 147 -13.07 16.58 -1.24
CA ASN A 147 -12.31 15.48 -0.66
C ASN A 147 -12.16 14.30 -1.62
N LEU A 148 -13.21 13.98 -2.38
CA LEU A 148 -13.14 12.98 -3.45
C LEU A 148 -12.16 13.40 -4.57
N LEU A 149 -12.12 14.69 -4.89
CA LEU A 149 -11.18 15.24 -5.87
C LEU A 149 -9.74 15.06 -5.38
N THR A 150 -9.46 15.33 -4.11
CA THR A 150 -8.13 15.10 -3.52
C THR A 150 -7.72 13.62 -3.61
N ILE A 151 -8.61 12.69 -3.25
CA ILE A 151 -8.35 11.24 -3.37
C ILE A 151 -8.13 10.86 -4.84
N ALA A 152 -8.98 11.36 -5.76
CA ALA A 152 -8.85 11.09 -7.19
C ALA A 152 -7.55 11.67 -7.78
N ALA A 153 -7.11 12.84 -7.32
CA ALA A 153 -5.84 13.43 -7.74
C ALA A 153 -4.64 12.57 -7.33
N TRP A 154 -4.63 12.06 -6.09
CA TRP A 154 -3.60 11.12 -5.63
C TRP A 154 -3.63 9.80 -6.41
N GLY A 155 -4.81 9.25 -6.67
CA GLY A 155 -4.98 8.06 -7.50
C GLY A 155 -4.53 8.27 -8.94
N GLY A 156 -4.93 9.40 -9.54
CA GLY A 156 -4.53 9.78 -10.90
C GLY A 156 -3.02 10.01 -11.03
N ALA A 157 -2.41 10.74 -10.10
CA ALA A 157 -0.97 10.89 -10.04
C ALA A 157 -0.25 9.54 -9.88
N GLY A 158 -0.74 8.68 -8.99
CA GLY A 158 -0.25 7.33 -8.81
C GLY A 158 -0.36 6.48 -10.08
N LEU A 159 -1.49 6.57 -10.78
CA LEU A 159 -1.71 5.87 -12.05
C LEU A 159 -0.71 6.33 -13.12
N VAL A 160 -0.59 7.64 -13.33
CA VAL A 160 0.33 8.23 -14.30
C VAL A 160 1.77 7.82 -14.02
N LEU A 161 2.21 7.93 -12.76
CA LEU A 161 3.55 7.54 -12.36
C LEU A 161 3.82 6.04 -12.56
N ASN A 162 2.85 5.17 -12.29
CA ASN A 162 2.98 3.74 -12.54
C ASN A 162 3.09 3.43 -14.04
N LEU A 163 2.30 4.11 -14.89
CA LEU A 163 2.39 3.96 -16.34
C LEU A 163 3.72 4.47 -16.89
N LEU A 164 4.20 5.61 -16.42
CA LEU A 164 5.52 6.15 -16.78
C LEU A 164 6.65 5.21 -16.35
N ALA A 165 6.54 4.61 -15.17
CA ALA A 165 7.50 3.62 -14.70
C ALA A 165 7.52 2.37 -15.60
N ASP A 166 6.36 1.88 -16.04
CA ASP A 166 6.28 0.76 -16.98
C ASP A 166 6.90 1.10 -18.34
N LEU A 167 6.63 2.29 -18.87
CA LEU A 167 7.21 2.75 -20.14
C LEU A 167 8.73 2.89 -20.02
N TRP A 168 9.22 3.46 -18.92
CA TRP A 168 10.65 3.64 -18.69
C TRP A 168 11.39 2.31 -18.53
N LEU A 169 10.81 1.34 -17.79
CA LEU A 169 11.37 0.00 -17.66
C LEU A 169 11.37 -0.75 -18.99
N ALA A 170 10.30 -0.62 -19.79
CA ALA A 170 10.23 -1.20 -21.11
C ALA A 170 11.27 -0.59 -22.07
N HIS A 171 11.52 0.71 -21.98
CA HIS A 171 12.54 1.39 -22.77
C HIS A 171 13.96 0.95 -22.39
N ARG A 172 14.25 0.86 -21.07
CA ARG A 172 15.55 0.33 -20.58
C ARG A 172 15.80 -1.12 -21.00
N ALA A 173 14.76 -1.96 -20.94
CA ALA A 173 14.86 -3.35 -21.37
C ALA A 173 15.21 -3.47 -22.89
N ARG A 174 14.69 -2.56 -23.71
CA ARG A 174 15.01 -2.50 -25.16
C ARG A 174 16.44 -2.01 -25.43
N GLN A 175 17.02 -1.21 -24.54
CA GLN A 175 18.40 -0.69 -24.68
C GLN A 175 19.47 -1.65 -24.16
N GLY A 176 19.13 -2.86 -23.73
CA GLY A 176 20.09 -3.85 -23.22
C GLY A 176 20.79 -3.44 -21.91
N LYS A 177 20.39 -2.34 -21.29
CA LYS A 177 20.88 -1.93 -19.96
C LYS A 177 20.15 -2.76 -18.92
N GLY A 178 20.83 -3.78 -18.38
CA GLY A 178 20.30 -4.72 -17.41
C GLY A 178 19.49 -4.06 -16.32
N ILE A 179 18.41 -4.72 -15.92
CA ILE A 179 17.61 -4.37 -14.75
C ILE A 179 18.56 -4.30 -13.55
N PRO A 180 18.51 -3.24 -12.70
CA PRO A 180 19.30 -3.21 -11.48
C PRO A 180 19.10 -4.51 -10.71
N ALA A 181 20.19 -5.10 -10.24
CA ALA A 181 20.18 -6.37 -9.55
C ALA A 181 19.12 -6.39 -8.45
N GLU A 182 18.34 -7.45 -8.47
CA GLU A 182 17.27 -7.75 -7.53
C GLU A 182 17.80 -7.57 -6.10
N VAL A 183 17.09 -6.77 -5.29
CA VAL A 183 17.34 -6.65 -3.86
C VAL A 183 17.33 -8.06 -3.26
N PRO A 184 18.32 -8.49 -2.46
CA PRO A 184 18.37 -9.83 -1.89
C PRO A 184 17.07 -10.16 -1.18
N ARG A 185 16.48 -11.30 -1.49
CA ARG A 185 15.27 -11.80 -0.82
C ARG A 185 15.56 -11.92 0.66
N VAL A 186 14.85 -11.17 1.48
CA VAL A 186 14.89 -11.38 2.93
C VAL A 186 14.26 -12.76 3.17
N GLY A 187 15.10 -13.74 3.55
CA GLY A 187 14.70 -15.12 3.81
C GLY A 187 15.19 -16.19 2.83
N ALA A 188 15.94 -15.85 1.78
CA ALA A 188 16.72 -16.87 1.07
C ALA A 188 17.89 -17.30 1.97
N PRO A 189 18.07 -18.61 2.28
CA PRO A 189 19.23 -19.05 3.02
C PRO A 189 20.47 -18.62 2.24
N GLY A 190 21.34 -17.84 2.91
CA GLY A 190 22.55 -17.34 2.31
C GLY A 190 23.43 -18.49 1.80
N LYS A 191 24.27 -18.23 0.80
CA LYS A 191 25.24 -19.21 0.30
C LYS A 191 26.06 -19.89 1.41
N ALA A 192 26.27 -19.20 2.54
CA ALA A 192 26.90 -19.76 3.73
C ALA A 192 26.08 -20.91 4.35
N ALA A 193 24.75 -20.75 4.48
CA ALA A 193 23.90 -21.81 5.02
C ALA A 193 23.75 -23.01 4.08
N GLN A 194 23.92 -22.82 2.78
CA GLN A 194 23.97 -23.92 1.81
C GLN A 194 25.32 -24.66 1.86
N ALA A 195 26.42 -23.94 2.01
CA ALA A 195 27.74 -24.53 2.18
C ALA A 195 27.85 -25.38 3.46
N ASP A 196 27.34 -24.87 4.59
CA ASP A 196 27.30 -25.61 5.86
C ASP A 196 26.47 -26.91 5.76
N THR A 197 25.38 -26.88 4.96
CA THR A 197 24.55 -28.08 4.76
C THR A 197 25.19 -29.11 3.84
N GLU A 198 25.96 -28.67 2.85
CA GLU A 198 26.75 -29.60 1.98
C GLU A 198 27.92 -30.21 2.75
N GLU A 199 28.65 -29.43 3.54
CA GLU A 199 29.73 -29.88 4.37
C GLU A 199 29.29 -30.93 5.42
N GLN A 200 28.12 -30.68 6.07
CA GLN A 200 27.51 -31.63 6.99
C GLN A 200 27.05 -32.93 6.31
N ARG A 201 26.63 -32.89 5.07
CA ARG A 201 26.26 -34.09 4.30
C ARG A 201 27.48 -34.90 3.89
N GLU A 202 28.57 -34.24 3.55
CA GLU A 202 29.82 -34.88 3.17
C GLU A 202 30.48 -35.57 4.38
N ASP A 203 30.48 -34.91 5.54
CA ASP A 203 30.95 -35.48 6.80
C ASP A 203 30.14 -36.70 7.25
N ALA A 204 28.80 -36.62 7.11
CA ALA A 204 27.91 -37.72 7.42
C ALA A 204 28.11 -38.95 6.49
N ALA A 205 28.41 -38.68 5.21
CA ALA A 205 28.70 -39.74 4.24
C ALA A 205 30.04 -40.43 4.53
N LEU A 206 31.07 -39.66 4.92
CA LEU A 206 32.36 -40.18 5.32
C LEU A 206 32.30 -41.01 6.61
N ALA A 207 31.53 -40.54 7.61
CA ALA A 207 31.31 -41.28 8.86
C ALA A 207 30.55 -42.59 8.64
N GLY A 208 29.55 -42.61 7.72
CA GLY A 208 28.84 -43.83 7.35
C GLY A 208 29.70 -44.86 6.63
N SER A 209 30.66 -44.44 5.81
CA SER A 209 31.61 -45.27 5.10
C SER A 209 32.65 -45.91 6.04
N ALA A 210 33.06 -45.17 7.07
CA ALA A 210 34.03 -45.65 8.07
C ALA A 210 33.44 -46.69 9.05
N ALA A 211 32.11 -46.65 9.25
CA ALA A 211 31.40 -47.60 10.10
C ALA A 211 31.04 -48.94 9.42
N ALA A 212 31.24 -49.03 8.09
CA ALA A 212 30.92 -50.20 7.27
C ALA A 212 32.16 -51.03 6.88
N SER A 213 33.36 -50.58 7.29
CA SER A 213 34.65 -51.30 7.12
C SER A 213 35.10 -51.93 8.42
#